data_2670da50739633e0bdf07adcd51fd513
#
_entry.id   2670da50739633e0bdf07adcd51fd513
#
_cell.length_a   1.000
_cell.length_b   1.000
_cell.length_c   1.000
_cell.angle_alpha   90.00
_cell.angle_beta   90.00
_cell.angle_gamma   90.00
#
_symmetry.space_group_name_H-M   'P 1'
#
loop_
_entity.id
_entity.type
_entity.pdbx_description
1 polymer ?
#
loop_
_entity_poly.entity_id
_entity_poly.type
_entity_poly.pdbx_seq_one_letter_code
_entity_poly.pdbx_strand_id
1 'polypeptide(L)'
;TKIITLGNHEHRINRHVETNAQFHEFLTPGMLKYEEYFDEVYPFRVPVTVDGISYVHYFATGVSGRPISGENIGRALCGKLHTSCVQGHSHVFDHAERVTATGQRIFGLSAGCYVHPDYIEDWCSGIVHYWWRGICLLHDVDSEGYYDRLEHITMRWLERNYG
;
A
#
# COMPACT_ATOMS: atom_id res chain seq x y z
N THR A 1 -7.11 9.66 -13.11
CA THR A 1 -5.87 8.86 -13.29
C THR A 1 -5.92 7.66 -12.35
N LYS A 2 -5.65 6.48 -12.87
CA LYS A 2 -5.52 5.23 -12.10
C LYS A 2 -4.04 4.90 -11.98
N ILE A 3 -3.55 4.80 -10.77
CA ILE A 3 -2.13 4.55 -10.48
C ILE A 3 -2.03 3.25 -9.69
N ILE A 4 -1.06 2.39 -10.04
CA ILE A 4 -0.73 1.21 -9.26
C ILE A 4 0.74 1.24 -8.83
N THR A 5 1.00 0.91 -7.57
CA THR A 5 2.35 0.62 -7.06
C THR A 5 2.48 -0.89 -6.88
N LEU A 6 3.40 -1.50 -7.65
CA LEU A 6 3.59 -2.95 -7.62
C LEU A 6 4.11 -3.41 -6.25
N GLY A 7 3.67 -4.58 -5.84
CA GLY A 7 4.00 -5.17 -4.55
C GLY A 7 5.11 -6.22 -4.63
N ASN A 8 5.35 -6.83 -3.47
CA ASN A 8 6.30 -7.93 -3.35
C ASN A 8 5.83 -9.21 -4.05
N HIS A 9 4.54 -9.36 -4.33
CA HIS A 9 4.01 -10.51 -5.08
C HIS A 9 4.41 -10.43 -6.56
N GLU A 10 4.25 -9.28 -7.19
CA GLU A 10 4.71 -9.02 -8.56
C GLU A 10 6.23 -9.14 -8.66
N HIS A 11 6.95 -8.63 -7.66
CA HIS A 11 8.41 -8.73 -7.60
C HIS A 11 8.93 -10.18 -7.45
N ARG A 12 8.10 -11.11 -6.96
CA ARG A 12 8.47 -12.55 -6.94
C ARG A 12 8.69 -13.11 -8.34
N ILE A 13 8.01 -12.59 -9.36
CA ILE A 13 8.22 -12.99 -10.75
C ILE A 13 9.68 -12.68 -11.14
N ASN A 14 10.15 -11.46 -10.90
CA ASN A 14 11.53 -11.06 -11.20
C ASN A 14 12.53 -11.96 -10.46
N ARG A 15 12.35 -12.16 -9.16
CA ARG A 15 13.23 -13.03 -8.36
C ARG A 15 13.23 -14.48 -8.84
N HIS A 16 12.09 -15.00 -9.28
CA HIS A 16 12.00 -16.36 -9.80
C HIS A 16 12.75 -16.49 -11.12
N VAL A 17 12.63 -15.50 -11.99
CA VAL A 17 13.37 -15.42 -13.26
C VAL A 17 14.88 -15.30 -13.02
N GLU A 18 15.32 -14.41 -12.12
CA GLU A 18 16.74 -14.23 -11.78
C GLU A 18 17.39 -15.53 -11.29
N THR A 19 16.64 -16.38 -10.59
CA THR A 19 17.16 -17.65 -10.04
C THR A 19 17.02 -18.83 -10.99
N ASN A 20 16.24 -18.69 -12.06
CA ASN A 20 15.94 -19.76 -13.01
C ASN A 20 16.05 -19.26 -14.46
N ALA A 21 17.23 -19.32 -15.02
CA ALA A 21 17.54 -18.79 -16.36
C ALA A 21 16.58 -19.28 -17.48
N GLN A 22 16.02 -20.47 -17.33
CA GLN A 22 15.06 -21.05 -18.29
C GLN A 22 13.76 -20.24 -18.45
N PHE A 23 13.46 -19.35 -17.51
CA PHE A 23 12.25 -18.50 -17.54
C PHE A 23 12.49 -17.09 -18.04
N HIS A 24 13.75 -16.70 -18.35
CA HIS A 24 14.10 -15.33 -18.75
C HIS A 24 13.30 -14.80 -19.95
N GLU A 25 12.91 -15.67 -20.89
CA GLU A 25 12.17 -15.28 -22.09
C GLU A 25 10.65 -15.47 -21.94
N PHE A 26 10.20 -16.18 -20.90
CA PHE A 26 8.80 -16.61 -20.76
C PHE A 26 8.04 -15.93 -19.63
N LEU A 27 8.72 -15.42 -18.60
CA LEU A 27 8.09 -14.78 -17.45
C LEU A 27 8.59 -13.36 -17.26
N THR A 28 7.67 -12.41 -17.35
CA THR A 28 7.95 -11.00 -17.06
C THR A 28 6.77 -10.39 -16.29
N PRO A 29 6.96 -9.36 -15.46
CA PRO A 29 5.86 -8.63 -14.85
C PRO A 29 4.88 -8.04 -15.85
N GLY A 30 5.34 -7.72 -17.08
CA GLY A 30 4.49 -7.25 -18.18
C GLY A 30 3.39 -8.24 -18.59
N MET A 31 3.53 -9.54 -18.27
CA MET A 31 2.47 -10.52 -18.50
C MET A 31 1.22 -10.30 -17.64
N LEU A 32 1.35 -9.53 -16.57
CA LEU A 32 0.22 -9.14 -15.71
C LEU A 32 -0.64 -8.04 -16.34
N LYS A 33 -0.13 -7.41 -17.41
CA LYS A 33 -0.86 -6.44 -18.25
C LYS A 33 -1.48 -5.28 -17.45
N TYR A 34 -0.82 -4.83 -16.41
CA TYR A 34 -1.32 -3.73 -15.58
C TYR A 34 -1.52 -2.44 -16.38
N GLU A 35 -0.72 -2.22 -17.41
CA GLU A 35 -0.82 -1.08 -18.33
C GLU A 35 -2.15 -1.06 -19.14
N GLU A 36 -2.87 -2.19 -19.22
CA GLU A 36 -4.21 -2.24 -19.83
C GLU A 36 -5.30 -1.66 -18.89
N TYR A 37 -5.03 -1.58 -17.57
CA TYR A 37 -6.02 -1.22 -16.55
C TYR A 37 -5.67 0.06 -15.79
N PHE A 38 -4.38 0.44 -15.76
CA PHE A 38 -3.86 1.58 -15.03
C PHE A 38 -3.14 2.54 -15.96
N ASP A 39 -3.32 3.82 -15.72
CA ASP A 39 -2.68 4.90 -16.49
C ASP A 39 -1.18 4.99 -16.16
N GLU A 40 -0.81 4.66 -14.92
CA GLU A 40 0.58 4.67 -14.43
C GLU A 40 0.87 3.42 -13.58
N VAL A 41 2.01 2.80 -13.83
CA VAL A 41 2.50 1.60 -13.13
C VAL A 41 3.87 1.87 -12.52
N TYR A 42 3.95 1.89 -11.20
CA TYR A 42 5.20 2.13 -10.48
C TYR A 42 5.83 0.82 -9.99
N PRO A 43 7.13 0.61 -10.24
CA PRO A 43 7.83 -0.61 -9.82
C PRO A 43 7.81 -0.79 -8.30
N PHE A 44 8.03 -2.02 -7.87
CA PHE A 44 8.15 -2.36 -6.46
C PHE A 44 9.18 -1.49 -5.73
N ARG A 45 8.81 -0.93 -4.58
CA ARG A 45 9.60 0.01 -3.77
C ARG A 45 9.87 1.39 -4.37
N VAL A 46 9.28 1.70 -5.50
CA VAL A 46 9.35 3.05 -6.05
C VAL A 46 8.11 3.81 -5.61
N PRO A 47 8.24 4.82 -4.73
CA PRO A 47 7.09 5.63 -4.32
C PRO A 47 6.65 6.58 -5.43
N VAL A 48 5.36 6.84 -5.48
CA VAL A 48 4.76 7.92 -6.29
C VAL A 48 4.18 8.97 -5.35
N THR A 49 4.32 10.23 -5.71
CA THR A 49 3.71 11.34 -4.96
C THR A 49 2.59 11.94 -5.77
N VAL A 50 1.40 12.00 -5.17
CA VAL A 50 0.20 12.62 -5.74
C VAL A 50 -0.33 13.59 -4.70
N ASP A 51 -0.56 14.84 -5.09
CA ASP A 51 -1.07 15.90 -4.21
C ASP A 51 -0.33 15.98 -2.85
N GLY A 52 1.01 15.89 -2.89
CA GLY A 52 1.85 15.97 -1.69
C GLY A 52 1.88 14.71 -0.81
N ILE A 53 1.11 13.67 -1.16
CA ILE A 53 1.07 12.39 -0.44
C ILE A 53 1.91 11.36 -1.19
N SER A 54 2.81 10.67 -0.47
CA SER A 54 3.63 9.59 -1.03
C SER A 54 2.95 8.23 -0.87
N TYR A 55 2.83 7.49 -1.96
CA TYR A 55 2.21 6.16 -2.02
C TYR A 55 3.23 5.11 -2.44
N VAL A 56 3.22 3.97 -1.81
CA VAL A 56 4.04 2.80 -2.20
C VAL A 56 3.47 1.53 -1.59
N HIS A 57 3.79 0.37 -2.13
CA HIS A 57 3.37 -0.90 -1.52
C HIS A 57 3.82 -1.01 -0.05
N TYR A 58 5.10 -0.71 0.24
CA TYR A 58 5.60 -0.41 1.59
C TYR A 58 6.85 0.46 1.55
N PHE A 59 7.03 1.29 2.56
CA PHE A 59 8.25 2.06 2.76
C PHE A 59 9.32 1.19 3.41
N ALA A 60 10.43 1.01 2.71
CA ALA A 60 11.60 0.34 3.25
C ALA A 60 12.35 1.31 4.18
N THR A 61 12.50 0.96 5.44
CA THR A 61 13.15 1.83 6.43
C THR A 61 14.35 1.18 7.07
N GLY A 62 15.31 2.04 7.42
CA GLY A 62 16.58 1.62 8.01
C GLY A 62 17.47 0.85 7.02
N VAL A 63 18.65 0.47 7.48
CA VAL A 63 19.68 -0.20 6.68
C VAL A 63 19.25 -1.56 6.15
N SER A 64 18.36 -2.25 6.87
CA SER A 64 17.87 -3.57 6.48
C SER A 64 16.83 -3.54 5.34
N GLY A 65 16.28 -2.36 5.01
CA GLY A 65 15.25 -2.20 3.99
C GLY A 65 13.96 -2.98 4.27
N ARG A 66 13.68 -3.28 5.54
CA ARG A 66 12.45 -3.99 5.95
C ARG A 66 11.25 -3.06 5.94
N PRO A 67 10.04 -3.57 5.66
CA PRO A 67 8.81 -2.80 5.77
C PRO A 67 8.59 -2.33 7.21
N ILE A 68 7.93 -1.18 7.35
CA ILE A 68 7.35 -0.79 8.64
C ILE A 68 6.21 -1.78 8.93
N SER A 69 6.24 -2.38 10.12
CA SER A 69 5.29 -3.40 10.56
C SER A 69 4.95 -3.21 12.04
N GLY A 70 4.02 -4.01 12.55
CA GLY A 70 3.54 -3.96 13.93
C GLY A 70 2.17 -3.28 14.04
N GLU A 71 1.81 -2.81 15.22
CA GLU A 71 0.48 -2.30 15.53
C GLU A 71 0.33 -0.79 15.29
N ASN A 72 1.43 -0.02 15.30
CA ASN A 72 1.42 1.44 15.19
C ASN A 72 2.11 1.92 13.91
N ILE A 73 1.67 1.40 12.77
CA ILE A 73 2.31 1.64 11.47
C ILE A 73 2.19 3.11 11.05
N GLY A 74 1.00 3.70 11.16
CA GLY A 74 0.77 5.10 10.80
C GLY A 74 1.66 6.06 11.59
N ARG A 75 1.78 5.85 12.90
CA ARG A 75 2.68 6.64 13.74
C ARG A 75 4.15 6.45 13.35
N ALA A 76 4.55 5.23 13.03
CA ALA A 76 5.92 4.93 12.61
C ALA A 76 6.25 5.55 11.24
N LEU A 77 5.28 5.56 10.31
CA LEU A 77 5.37 6.24 9.02
C LEU A 77 5.64 7.73 9.21
N CYS A 78 4.79 8.45 9.95
CA CYS A 78 4.99 9.86 10.26
C CYS A 78 6.35 10.14 10.90
N GLY A 79 6.76 9.30 11.85
CA GLY A 79 8.00 9.47 12.59
C GLY A 79 9.27 9.22 11.79
N LYS A 80 9.20 8.43 10.72
CA LYS A 80 10.36 8.06 9.90
C LYS A 80 10.46 8.82 8.60
N LEU A 81 9.32 9.17 8.01
CA LEU A 81 9.29 9.80 6.69
C LEU A 81 9.09 11.31 6.75
N HIS A 82 8.53 11.82 7.83
CA HIS A 82 8.27 13.26 8.03
C HIS A 82 7.45 13.92 6.90
N THR A 83 6.60 13.13 6.25
CA THR A 83 5.69 13.56 5.18
C THR A 83 4.41 12.73 5.25
N SER A 84 3.35 13.22 4.59
CA SER A 84 2.12 12.44 4.42
C SER A 84 2.38 11.24 3.52
N CYS A 85 1.93 10.06 3.96
CA CYS A 85 2.23 8.84 3.23
C CYS A 85 1.23 7.70 3.49
N VAL A 86 1.06 6.87 2.48
CA VAL A 86 0.16 5.72 2.46
C VAL A 86 0.92 4.47 2.02
N GLN A 87 0.73 3.38 2.76
CA GLN A 87 1.22 2.07 2.35
C GLN A 87 0.16 0.98 2.51
N GLY A 88 0.32 -0.13 1.78
CA GLY A 88 -0.41 -1.39 1.95
C GLY A 88 0.39 -2.43 2.72
N HIS A 89 0.64 -3.60 2.11
CA HIS A 89 1.52 -4.70 2.54
C HIS A 89 1.15 -5.39 3.86
N SER A 90 0.97 -4.64 4.93
CA SER A 90 0.72 -5.21 6.27
C SER A 90 -0.66 -5.80 6.44
N HIS A 91 -1.59 -5.48 5.53
CA HIS A 91 -3.00 -5.85 5.60
C HIS A 91 -3.75 -5.31 6.83
N VAL A 92 -3.09 -4.51 7.66
CA VAL A 92 -3.66 -3.88 8.85
C VAL A 92 -4.05 -2.45 8.53
N PHE A 93 -5.23 -2.02 8.97
CA PHE A 93 -5.58 -0.61 8.95
C PHE A 93 -4.99 0.06 10.19
N ASP A 94 -4.19 1.09 9.98
CA ASP A 94 -3.71 1.97 11.03
C ASP A 94 -3.48 3.37 10.47
N HIS A 95 -3.92 4.38 11.22
CA HIS A 95 -3.86 5.77 10.83
C HIS A 95 -3.34 6.62 11.98
N ALA A 96 -2.45 7.54 11.69
CA ALA A 96 -1.98 8.52 12.66
C ALA A 96 -1.70 9.86 11.98
N GLU A 97 -2.00 10.92 12.70
CA GLU A 97 -1.67 12.30 12.31
C GLU A 97 -0.58 12.86 13.21
N ARG A 98 0.17 13.80 12.68
CA ARG A 98 1.22 14.52 13.40
C ARG A 98 1.35 15.95 12.89
N VAL A 99 1.66 16.87 13.80
CA VAL A 99 2.11 18.20 13.43
C VAL A 99 3.64 18.24 13.56
N THR A 100 4.33 18.68 12.52
CA THR A 100 5.78 18.87 12.53
C THR A 100 6.16 20.10 13.36
N ALA A 101 7.43 20.24 13.70
CA ALA A 101 7.94 21.42 14.43
C ALA A 101 7.76 22.74 13.62
N THR A 102 7.60 22.65 12.30
CA THR A 102 7.32 23.78 11.41
C THR A 102 5.83 24.10 11.26
N GLY A 103 4.95 23.33 11.94
CA GLY A 103 3.52 23.54 11.91
C GLY A 103 2.78 22.79 10.78
N GLN A 104 3.48 22.06 9.91
CA GLN A 104 2.87 21.27 8.86
C GLN A 104 2.14 20.06 9.45
N ARG A 105 0.92 19.82 9.02
CA ARG A 105 0.18 18.58 9.33
C ARG A 105 0.57 17.49 8.35
N ILE A 106 0.87 16.33 8.87
CA ILE A 106 1.18 15.13 8.08
C ILE A 106 0.44 13.93 8.65
N PHE A 107 0.23 12.91 7.83
CA PHE A 107 -0.36 11.65 8.28
C PHE A 107 0.39 10.45 7.73
N GLY A 108 0.24 9.32 8.42
CA GLY A 108 0.67 8.00 7.96
C GLY A 108 -0.52 7.06 7.96
N LEU A 109 -0.76 6.39 6.85
CA LEU A 109 -1.85 5.45 6.67
C LEU A 109 -1.34 4.09 6.20
N SER A 110 -1.67 3.04 6.94
CA SER A 110 -1.65 1.65 6.46
C SER A 110 -3.06 1.29 6.03
N ALA A 111 -3.26 1.11 4.72
CA ALA A 111 -4.60 1.09 4.12
C ALA A 111 -5.29 -0.29 4.15
N GLY A 112 -4.74 -1.25 4.91
CA GLY A 112 -5.31 -2.59 4.93
C GLY A 112 -5.09 -3.37 3.63
N CYS A 113 -6.08 -4.18 3.23
CA CYS A 113 -6.04 -4.94 2.00
C CYS A 113 -7.42 -5.04 1.34
N TYR A 114 -7.43 -5.46 0.07
CA TYR A 114 -8.65 -5.73 -0.69
C TYR A 114 -8.69 -7.21 -1.13
N VAL A 115 -8.49 -8.11 -0.16
CA VAL A 115 -8.51 -9.56 -0.37
C VAL A 115 -9.84 -10.10 0.13
N HIS A 116 -10.56 -10.82 -0.76
CA HIS A 116 -11.84 -11.43 -0.37
C HIS A 116 -11.63 -12.46 0.76
N PRO A 117 -12.53 -12.53 1.76
CA PRO A 117 -12.38 -13.44 2.91
C PRO A 117 -12.22 -14.92 2.54
N ASP A 118 -12.78 -15.35 1.42
CA ASP A 118 -12.70 -16.74 0.96
C ASP A 118 -11.33 -17.10 0.32
N TYR A 119 -10.50 -16.11 0.03
CA TYR A 119 -9.15 -16.31 -0.53
C TYR A 119 -8.09 -16.18 0.57
N ILE A 120 -8.02 -17.19 1.43
CA ILE A 120 -7.02 -17.26 2.49
C ILE A 120 -5.98 -18.31 2.10
N GLU A 121 -4.74 -17.86 1.93
CA GLU A 121 -3.61 -18.74 1.71
C GLU A 121 -3.17 -19.38 3.04
N ASP A 122 -2.68 -20.61 3.01
CA ASP A 122 -2.29 -21.38 4.20
C ASP A 122 -1.29 -20.66 5.10
N TRP A 123 -0.35 -19.93 4.48
CA TRP A 123 0.70 -19.19 5.23
C TRP A 123 0.16 -18.07 6.14
N CYS A 124 -1.04 -17.57 5.85
CA CYS A 124 -1.62 -16.47 6.61
C CYS A 124 -2.78 -16.90 7.54
N SER A 125 -3.13 -18.18 7.55
CA SER A 125 -4.29 -18.69 8.32
C SER A 125 -4.29 -18.29 9.80
N GLY A 126 -3.12 -18.15 10.42
CA GLY A 126 -2.96 -17.74 11.83
C GLY A 126 -3.04 -16.23 12.08
N ILE A 127 -3.06 -15.38 11.05
CA ILE A 127 -2.97 -13.93 11.19
C ILE A 127 -4.07 -13.14 10.46
N VAL A 128 -4.90 -13.81 9.67
CA VAL A 128 -5.95 -13.17 8.85
C VAL A 128 -6.98 -12.39 9.68
N HIS A 129 -7.14 -12.71 10.94
CA HIS A 129 -8.06 -12.02 11.84
C HIS A 129 -7.61 -10.60 12.18
N TYR A 130 -6.31 -10.27 11.98
CA TYR A 130 -5.81 -8.90 12.10
C TYR A 130 -6.02 -8.06 10.83
N TRP A 131 -6.40 -8.70 9.71
CA TRP A 131 -6.53 -8.00 8.44
C TRP A 131 -7.77 -7.14 8.40
N TRP A 132 -7.57 -5.89 8.06
CA TRP A 132 -8.66 -5.00 7.71
C TRP A 132 -8.87 -5.02 6.19
N ARG A 133 -10.09 -5.28 5.77
CA ARG A 133 -10.46 -5.40 4.35
C ARG A 133 -11.39 -4.29 3.95
N GLY A 134 -11.02 -3.54 2.92
CA GLY A 134 -11.81 -2.41 2.44
C GLY A 134 -11.01 -1.45 1.59
N ILE A 135 -11.55 -0.25 1.44
CA ILE A 135 -10.96 0.87 0.73
C ILE A 135 -10.91 2.10 1.62
N CYS A 136 -9.93 2.95 1.37
CA CYS A 136 -9.78 4.25 2.04
C CYS A 136 -9.95 5.37 1.02
N LEU A 137 -10.72 6.39 1.37
CA LEU A 137 -10.92 7.59 0.56
C LEU A 137 -10.41 8.81 1.35
N LEU A 138 -9.56 9.58 0.71
CA LEU A 138 -9.12 10.88 1.22
C LEU A 138 -9.88 11.95 0.44
N HIS A 139 -10.61 12.78 1.13
CA HIS A 139 -11.43 13.84 0.55
C HIS A 139 -10.74 15.19 0.72
N ASP A 140 -10.87 16.02 -0.31
CA ASP A 140 -10.40 17.41 -0.29
C ASP A 140 -8.92 17.52 0.11
N VAL A 141 -8.08 16.76 -0.61
CA VAL A 141 -6.63 16.76 -0.40
C VAL A 141 -6.06 18.07 -0.89
N ASP A 142 -5.29 18.75 -0.05
CA ASP A 142 -4.59 19.97 -0.40
C ASP A 142 -3.24 19.70 -1.11
N SER A 143 -2.61 20.76 -1.61
CA SER A 143 -1.33 20.67 -2.31
C SER A 143 -0.13 20.29 -1.41
N GLU A 144 -0.30 20.34 -0.10
CA GLU A 144 0.72 19.98 0.89
C GLU A 144 0.57 18.53 1.39
N GLY A 145 -0.44 17.81 0.88
CA GLY A 145 -0.67 16.42 1.20
C GLY A 145 -1.38 16.21 2.53
N TYR A 146 -2.32 17.11 2.86
CA TYR A 146 -3.27 16.89 3.96
C TYR A 146 -4.69 16.83 3.41
N TYR A 147 -5.60 16.23 4.13
CA TYR A 147 -6.99 15.98 3.72
C TYR A 147 -7.97 16.52 4.77
N ASP A 148 -9.16 16.88 4.33
CA ASP A 148 -10.22 17.31 5.26
C ASP A 148 -10.93 16.12 5.93
N ARG A 149 -11.11 15.01 5.20
CA ARG A 149 -11.83 13.83 5.70
C ARG A 149 -11.23 12.53 5.18
N LEU A 150 -10.92 11.62 6.10
CA LEU A 150 -10.64 10.21 5.79
C LEU A 150 -11.93 9.39 5.95
N GLU A 151 -12.31 8.67 4.93
CA GLU A 151 -13.37 7.68 4.97
C GLU A 151 -12.80 6.29 4.69
N HIS A 152 -13.12 5.33 5.54
CA HIS A 152 -12.75 3.93 5.35
C HIS A 152 -14.00 3.08 5.24
N ILE A 153 -14.12 2.35 4.13
CA ILE A 153 -15.28 1.56 3.76
C ILE A 153 -14.89 0.10 3.79
N THR A 154 -15.52 -0.68 4.67
CA THR A 154 -15.20 -2.11 4.79
C THR A 154 -15.71 -2.91 3.58
N MET A 155 -15.01 -3.97 3.22
CA MET A 155 -15.45 -4.90 2.17
C MET A 155 -16.85 -5.45 2.45
N ARG A 156 -17.15 -5.79 3.70
CA ARG A 156 -18.49 -6.24 4.11
C ARG A 156 -19.59 -5.21 3.79
N TRP A 157 -19.29 -3.91 3.88
CA TRP A 157 -20.23 -2.86 3.50
C TRP A 157 -20.38 -2.79 1.98
N LEU A 158 -19.29 -2.90 1.25
CA LEU A 158 -19.29 -2.91 -0.23
C LEU A 158 -20.09 -4.09 -0.77
N GLU A 159 -19.89 -5.29 -0.25
CA GLU A 159 -20.63 -6.49 -0.62
C GLU A 159 -22.15 -6.34 -0.40
N ARG A 160 -22.56 -5.75 0.71
CA ARG A 160 -24.00 -5.56 0.99
C ARG A 160 -24.68 -4.52 0.11
N ASN A 161 -23.93 -3.57 -0.46
CA ASN A 161 -24.53 -2.46 -1.22
C ASN A 161 -24.28 -2.56 -2.72
N TYR A 162 -23.29 -3.34 -3.16
CA TYR A 162 -22.87 -3.43 -4.55
C TYR A 162 -22.59 -4.85 -5.05
N GLY A 163 -22.59 -5.86 -4.15
CA GLY A 163 -22.39 -7.28 -4.47
C GLY A 163 -23.64 -8.01 -4.91
#